data_7ec23cc4f2b6d6f8e32b4bfdffcb1e0d
#
_entry.id   7ec23cc4f2b6d6f8e32b4bfdffcb1e0d
#
_cell.length_a   1.000
_cell.length_b   1.000
_cell.length_c   1.000
_cell.angle_alpha   90.00
_cell.angle_beta   90.00
_cell.angle_gamma   90.00
#
_symmetry.space_group_name_H-M   'P 1'
#
loop_
_entity.id
_entity.type
_entity.pdbx_description
1 polymer ?
#
loop_
_entity_poly.entity_id
_entity_poly.type
_entity_poly.pdbx_seq_one_letter_code
_entity_poly.pdbx_strand_id
1 'polypeptide(L)'
;MKVVFCDEKCNPSSELLPYYGSHNTSKRIKIQTGWTQEIKDEVWKVLIAKKITSQSELLKKRGFETESIMLEEYAADVTPGDKTNREGHAAKVYFNCILPEGVTRRGGGFIKGCLNYGYAVLLSAINREIVASGYMTQIGVWHDNEFNEFNLGSDMIEPLRTIIDETALTIEPGDATFKHTMAGALNYEVTFADKKTTLDVAVRQYVKSVLYALEVNDPDEVTFPEDVKISHE
;
A
#
# COMPACT_ATOMS: atom_id res chain seq x y z
N MET A 1 26.74 8.24 -0.39
CA MET A 1 25.51 8.56 -1.16
C MET A 1 25.09 7.32 -1.92
N LYS A 2 23.82 6.91 -1.79
CA LYS A 2 23.20 5.84 -2.58
C LYS A 2 22.49 6.50 -3.77
N VAL A 3 22.59 5.95 -4.97
CA VAL A 3 21.84 6.39 -6.15
C VAL A 3 20.96 5.23 -6.60
N VAL A 4 19.66 5.49 -6.70
CA VAL A 4 18.68 4.53 -7.22
C VAL A 4 18.25 4.97 -8.60
N PHE A 5 18.41 4.10 -9.59
CA PHE A 5 17.88 4.30 -10.93
C PHE A 5 16.48 3.66 -10.99
N CYS A 6 15.57 4.35 -11.65
CA CYS A 6 14.19 3.86 -11.81
C CYS A 6 13.92 3.57 -13.29
N ASP A 7 13.01 2.64 -13.52
CA ASP A 7 12.44 2.36 -14.83
C ASP A 7 11.43 3.44 -15.26
N GLU A 8 10.83 3.28 -16.42
CA GLU A 8 9.81 4.17 -16.99
C GLU A 8 8.50 4.25 -16.15
N LYS A 9 8.30 3.28 -15.23
CA LYS A 9 7.18 3.23 -14.27
C LYS A 9 7.59 3.79 -12.90
N CYS A 10 8.80 4.37 -12.81
CA CYS A 10 9.40 4.87 -11.58
C CYS A 10 9.71 3.80 -10.51
N ASN A 11 9.66 2.51 -10.82
CA ASN A 11 10.12 1.46 -9.92
C ASN A 11 11.65 1.37 -9.92
N PRO A 12 12.28 0.98 -8.80
CA PRO A 12 13.71 0.73 -8.74
C PRO A 12 14.14 -0.32 -9.77
N SER A 13 15.10 -0.01 -10.61
CA SER A 13 15.65 -0.92 -11.61
C SER A 13 17.10 -1.30 -11.35
N SER A 14 17.87 -0.38 -10.77
CA SER A 14 19.26 -0.62 -10.38
C SER A 14 19.71 0.38 -9.33
N GLU A 15 20.82 0.10 -8.65
CA GLU A 15 21.37 1.01 -7.67
C GLU A 15 22.91 1.06 -7.73
N LEU A 16 23.46 2.22 -7.39
CA LEU A 16 24.87 2.39 -7.10
C LEU A 16 25.06 2.55 -5.60
N LEU A 17 25.83 1.64 -5.02
CA LEU A 17 26.25 1.70 -3.63
C LEU A 17 27.75 1.92 -3.56
N PRO A 18 28.24 2.87 -2.76
CA PRO A 18 29.67 2.99 -2.52
C PRO A 18 30.16 1.78 -1.73
N TYR A 19 31.32 1.24 -2.05
CA TYR A 19 31.94 0.16 -1.27
C TYR A 19 32.27 0.57 0.17
N TYR A 20 32.59 1.87 0.37
CA TYR A 20 32.94 2.43 1.65
C TYR A 20 31.94 3.51 2.06
N GLY A 21 31.53 3.51 3.33
CA GLY A 21 30.59 4.48 3.84
C GLY A 21 29.13 4.27 3.42
N SER A 22 28.80 3.14 2.77
CA SER A 22 27.42 2.71 2.63
C SER A 22 26.95 2.11 3.94
N HIS A 23 26.10 2.85 4.63
CA HIS A 23 25.68 2.46 5.95
C HIS A 23 24.75 1.26 5.92
N ASN A 24 25.21 0.15 6.54
CA ASN A 24 24.37 -0.92 7.02
C ASN A 24 23.59 -1.80 6.02
N THR A 25 23.86 -1.75 4.70
CA THR A 25 23.13 -2.60 3.73
C THR A 25 23.24 -4.10 4.11
N SER A 26 24.46 -4.57 4.43
CA SER A 26 24.68 -5.95 4.87
C SER A 26 23.90 -6.25 6.18
N LYS A 27 23.83 -5.29 7.11
CA LYS A 27 23.06 -5.42 8.35
C LYS A 27 21.57 -5.52 8.02
N ARG A 28 21.04 -4.66 7.13
CA ARG A 28 19.63 -4.64 6.74
C ARG A 28 19.20 -5.93 6.05
N ILE A 29 20.02 -6.46 5.14
CA ILE A 29 19.77 -7.75 4.49
C ILE A 29 19.72 -8.88 5.53
N LYS A 30 20.67 -8.92 6.47
CA LYS A 30 20.66 -9.94 7.55
C LYS A 30 19.43 -9.83 8.44
N ILE A 31 19.00 -8.62 8.78
CA ILE A 31 17.77 -8.39 9.56
C ILE A 31 16.57 -8.90 8.76
N GLN A 32 16.44 -8.50 7.49
CA GLN A 32 15.31 -8.87 6.63
C GLN A 32 15.21 -10.38 6.43
N THR A 33 16.33 -11.04 6.15
CA THR A 33 16.36 -12.50 6.00
C THR A 33 16.13 -13.26 7.32
N GLY A 34 16.29 -12.56 8.45
CA GLY A 34 16.06 -13.09 9.79
C GLY A 34 14.65 -12.82 10.36
N TRP A 35 13.77 -12.15 9.63
CA TRP A 35 12.38 -11.96 10.08
C TRP A 35 11.70 -13.31 10.30
N THR A 36 11.21 -13.54 11.51
CA THR A 36 10.49 -14.77 11.83
C THR A 36 9.11 -14.79 11.19
N GLN A 37 8.56 -15.98 10.95
CA GLN A 37 7.21 -16.10 10.43
C GLN A 37 6.18 -15.47 11.36
N GLU A 38 6.41 -15.54 12.67
CA GLU A 38 5.52 -14.96 13.69
C GLU A 38 5.37 -13.44 13.52
N ILE A 39 6.46 -12.67 13.45
CA ILE A 39 6.36 -11.21 13.25
C ILE A 39 5.80 -10.85 11.87
N LYS A 40 6.13 -11.64 10.84
CA LYS A 40 5.56 -11.45 9.50
C LYS A 40 4.04 -11.62 9.53
N ASP A 41 3.53 -12.67 10.18
CA ASP A 41 2.10 -12.94 10.31
C ASP A 41 1.38 -11.83 11.10
N GLU A 42 1.99 -11.32 12.19
CA GLU A 42 1.41 -10.23 12.99
C GLU A 42 1.40 -8.90 12.22
N VAL A 43 2.50 -8.54 11.56
CA VAL A 43 2.53 -7.32 10.73
C VAL A 43 1.53 -7.43 9.58
N TRP A 44 1.44 -8.58 8.91
CA TRP A 44 0.44 -8.82 7.87
C TRP A 44 -0.98 -8.61 8.37
N LYS A 45 -1.32 -9.16 9.55
CA LYS A 45 -2.61 -8.92 10.22
C LYS A 45 -2.91 -7.43 10.36
N VAL A 46 -1.95 -6.63 10.84
CA VAL A 46 -2.12 -5.17 11.01
C VAL A 46 -2.38 -4.48 9.67
N LEU A 47 -1.62 -4.84 8.63
CA LEU A 47 -1.78 -4.27 7.29
C LEU A 47 -3.16 -4.60 6.70
N ILE A 48 -3.62 -5.84 6.83
CA ILE A 48 -4.90 -6.28 6.27
C ILE A 48 -6.08 -5.74 7.07
N ALA A 49 -6.00 -5.70 8.39
CA ALA A 49 -7.03 -5.07 9.21
C ALA A 49 -7.21 -3.59 8.82
N LYS A 50 -6.12 -2.82 8.67
CA LYS A 50 -6.19 -1.43 8.20
C LYS A 50 -6.76 -1.31 6.79
N LYS A 51 -6.36 -2.17 5.85
CA LYS A 51 -6.95 -2.22 4.50
C LYS A 51 -8.47 -2.38 4.56
N ILE A 52 -8.96 -3.37 5.31
CA ILE A 52 -10.40 -3.67 5.39
C ILE A 52 -11.14 -2.53 6.08
N THR A 53 -10.58 -1.94 7.15
CA THR A 53 -11.15 -0.75 7.81
C THR A 53 -11.26 0.42 6.84
N SER A 54 -10.22 0.72 6.06
CA SER A 54 -10.27 1.80 5.07
C SER A 54 -11.29 1.52 3.96
N GLN A 55 -11.47 0.26 3.57
CA GLN A 55 -12.54 -0.16 2.64
C GLN A 55 -13.93 0.06 3.25
N SER A 56 -14.14 -0.30 4.53
CA SER A 56 -15.38 -0.02 5.25
C SER A 56 -15.71 1.46 5.27
N GLU A 57 -14.73 2.30 5.65
CA GLU A 57 -14.88 3.75 5.68
C GLU A 57 -15.31 4.34 4.32
N LEU A 58 -14.71 3.86 3.22
CA LEU A 58 -15.09 4.28 1.88
C LEU A 58 -16.50 3.82 1.50
N LEU A 59 -16.89 2.60 1.84
CA LEU A 59 -18.26 2.12 1.63
C LEU A 59 -19.27 2.97 2.39
N LYS A 60 -19.01 3.32 3.64
CA LYS A 60 -19.84 4.20 4.46
C LYS A 60 -20.02 5.57 3.84
N LYS A 61 -18.91 6.19 3.40
CA LYS A 61 -18.94 7.48 2.65
C LYS A 61 -19.81 7.40 1.38
N ARG A 62 -19.93 6.23 0.78
CA ARG A 62 -20.68 5.97 -0.47
C ARG A 62 -22.12 5.50 -0.22
N GLY A 63 -22.56 5.39 1.03
CA GLY A 63 -23.93 4.99 1.42
C GLY A 63 -24.19 3.48 1.49
N PHE A 64 -23.15 2.64 1.48
CA PHE A 64 -23.23 1.18 1.64
C PHE A 64 -23.06 0.80 3.11
N GLU A 65 -24.03 1.22 3.96
CA GLU A 65 -23.95 1.06 5.41
C GLU A 65 -23.86 -0.41 5.86
N THR A 66 -24.68 -1.29 5.26
CA THR A 66 -24.71 -2.71 5.62
C THR A 66 -23.38 -3.40 5.32
N GLU A 67 -22.84 -3.16 4.13
CA GLU A 67 -21.56 -3.74 3.70
C GLU A 67 -20.39 -3.13 4.47
N SER A 68 -20.48 -1.85 4.86
CA SER A 68 -19.51 -1.20 5.73
C SER A 68 -19.41 -1.92 7.07
N ILE A 69 -20.54 -2.16 7.75
CA ILE A 69 -20.58 -2.89 9.03
C ILE A 69 -19.99 -4.31 8.88
N MET A 70 -20.35 -5.01 7.79
CA MET A 70 -19.79 -6.34 7.50
C MET A 70 -18.25 -6.30 7.37
N LEU A 71 -17.70 -5.25 6.72
CA LEU A 71 -16.27 -5.09 6.62
C LEU A 71 -15.59 -4.76 7.96
N GLU A 72 -16.27 -3.99 8.84
CA GLU A 72 -15.78 -3.74 10.21
C GLU A 72 -15.64 -5.05 11.00
N GLU A 73 -16.64 -5.93 10.89
CA GLU A 73 -16.58 -7.27 11.50
C GLU A 73 -15.42 -8.10 10.93
N TYR A 74 -15.20 -8.07 9.59
CA TYR A 74 -14.08 -8.78 8.97
C TYR A 74 -12.74 -8.21 9.43
N ALA A 75 -12.59 -6.89 9.56
CA ALA A 75 -11.36 -6.26 10.04
C ALA A 75 -11.02 -6.70 11.47
N ALA A 76 -12.03 -6.76 12.36
CA ALA A 76 -11.85 -7.22 13.74
C ALA A 76 -11.48 -8.72 13.83
N ASP A 77 -11.85 -9.51 12.83
CA ASP A 77 -11.69 -10.97 12.78
C ASP A 77 -10.39 -11.41 12.06
N VAL A 78 -9.54 -10.46 11.60
CA VAL A 78 -8.26 -10.78 10.97
C VAL A 78 -7.32 -11.42 11.99
N THR A 79 -6.87 -12.62 11.71
CA THR A 79 -5.90 -13.35 12.53
C THR A 79 -4.48 -13.19 11.99
N PRO A 80 -3.42 -13.48 12.77
CA PRO A 80 -2.05 -13.50 12.27
C PRO A 80 -1.92 -14.33 11.00
N GLY A 81 -1.35 -13.74 9.94
CA GLY A 81 -1.25 -14.34 8.61
C GLY A 81 -2.58 -14.47 7.87
N ASP A 82 -3.66 -13.79 8.30
CA ASP A 82 -5.00 -13.83 7.69
C ASP A 82 -5.46 -15.26 7.30
N LYS A 83 -5.30 -16.23 8.19
CA LYS A 83 -5.57 -17.66 7.92
C LYS A 83 -7.01 -17.95 7.51
N THR A 84 -7.94 -17.06 7.85
CA THR A 84 -9.36 -17.14 7.48
C THR A 84 -9.69 -16.41 6.17
N ASN A 85 -8.67 -15.84 5.49
CA ASN A 85 -8.81 -15.11 4.22
C ASN A 85 -9.86 -13.97 4.29
N ARG A 86 -9.84 -13.20 5.36
CA ARG A 86 -10.72 -12.04 5.53
C ARG A 86 -10.47 -10.99 4.46
N GLU A 87 -9.22 -10.84 4.02
CA GLU A 87 -8.85 -9.99 2.88
C GLU A 87 -9.66 -10.33 1.62
N GLY A 88 -9.68 -11.60 1.24
CA GLY A 88 -10.40 -12.06 0.05
C GLY A 88 -11.91 -11.87 0.16
N HIS A 89 -12.49 -12.14 1.34
CA HIS A 89 -13.92 -11.93 1.61
C HIS A 89 -14.28 -10.44 1.54
N ALA A 90 -13.52 -9.58 2.22
CA ALA A 90 -13.72 -8.13 2.20
C ALA A 90 -13.57 -7.56 0.79
N ALA A 91 -12.54 -7.94 0.06
CA ALA A 91 -12.31 -7.49 -1.31
C ALA A 91 -13.48 -7.84 -2.24
N LYS A 92 -14.10 -9.01 -2.10
CA LYS A 92 -15.28 -9.41 -2.88
C LYS A 92 -16.48 -8.48 -2.60
N VAL A 93 -16.81 -8.24 -1.33
CA VAL A 93 -17.90 -7.34 -0.94
C VAL A 93 -17.61 -5.92 -1.44
N TYR A 94 -16.44 -5.40 -1.14
CA TYR A 94 -16.01 -4.06 -1.48
C TYR A 94 -16.08 -3.76 -2.97
N PHE A 95 -15.46 -4.58 -3.81
CA PHE A 95 -15.45 -4.32 -5.26
C PHE A 95 -16.81 -4.51 -5.93
N ASN A 96 -17.69 -5.33 -5.36
CA ASN A 96 -19.08 -5.42 -5.84
C ASN A 96 -19.87 -4.12 -5.58
N CYS A 97 -19.52 -3.36 -4.52
CA CYS A 97 -20.19 -2.09 -4.21
C CYS A 97 -19.63 -0.91 -5.00
N ILE A 98 -18.30 -0.83 -5.16
CA ILE A 98 -17.67 0.37 -5.73
C ILE A 98 -17.52 0.34 -7.24
N LEU A 99 -17.51 -0.83 -7.87
CA LEU A 99 -17.39 -0.93 -9.32
C LEU A 99 -18.77 -0.80 -10.00
N PRO A 100 -18.85 -0.15 -11.18
CA PRO A 100 -20.09 -0.10 -11.95
C PRO A 100 -20.64 -1.49 -12.27
N GLU A 101 -21.97 -1.59 -12.44
CA GLU A 101 -22.63 -2.84 -12.77
C GLU A 101 -22.03 -3.46 -14.04
N GLY A 102 -21.75 -4.77 -13.98
CA GLY A 102 -21.10 -5.51 -15.08
C GLY A 102 -19.58 -5.34 -15.19
N VAL A 103 -18.97 -4.47 -14.38
CA VAL A 103 -17.51 -4.32 -14.31
C VAL A 103 -16.95 -5.20 -13.19
N THR A 104 -16.02 -6.09 -13.52
CA THR A 104 -15.31 -6.89 -12.53
C THR A 104 -13.88 -6.42 -12.38
N ARG A 105 -13.25 -6.67 -11.21
CA ARG A 105 -11.84 -6.36 -10.97
C ARG A 105 -10.90 -6.97 -12.03
N ARG A 106 -11.28 -8.09 -12.62
CA ARG A 106 -10.52 -8.78 -13.70
C ARG A 106 -10.93 -8.38 -15.10
N GLY A 107 -12.05 -7.65 -15.27
CA GLY A 107 -12.55 -7.14 -16.53
C GLY A 107 -11.68 -6.01 -17.11
N GLY A 108 -12.02 -5.51 -18.30
CA GLY A 108 -11.45 -4.30 -18.88
C GLY A 108 -12.26 -3.07 -18.48
N GLY A 109 -11.81 -1.88 -18.92
CA GLY A 109 -12.55 -0.63 -18.78
C GLY A 109 -11.71 0.52 -18.25
N PHE A 110 -12.25 1.72 -18.37
CA PHE A 110 -11.58 2.96 -18.00
C PHE A 110 -11.19 3.00 -16.52
N ILE A 111 -12.13 2.67 -15.63
CA ILE A 111 -11.89 2.67 -14.17
C ILE A 111 -10.71 1.74 -13.79
N LYS A 112 -10.60 0.57 -14.44
CA LYS A 112 -9.48 -0.33 -14.21
C LYS A 112 -8.16 0.27 -14.66
N GLY A 113 -8.16 1.04 -15.76
CA GLY A 113 -6.99 1.79 -16.22
C GLY A 113 -6.54 2.80 -15.16
N CYS A 114 -7.48 3.54 -14.57
CA CYS A 114 -7.22 4.48 -13.47
C CYS A 114 -6.63 3.75 -12.26
N LEU A 115 -7.28 2.69 -11.77
CA LEU A 115 -6.82 1.91 -10.63
C LEU A 115 -5.41 1.35 -10.84
N ASN A 116 -5.17 0.69 -11.97
CA ASN A 116 -3.86 0.10 -12.26
C ASN A 116 -2.75 1.16 -12.33
N TYR A 117 -3.04 2.32 -12.96
CA TYR A 117 -2.08 3.40 -13.03
C TYR A 117 -1.78 4.00 -11.65
N GLY A 118 -2.81 4.31 -10.86
CA GLY A 118 -2.65 4.87 -9.52
C GLY A 118 -1.93 3.90 -8.57
N TYR A 119 -2.26 2.61 -8.61
CA TYR A 119 -1.52 1.61 -7.84
C TYR A 119 -0.05 1.52 -8.26
N ALA A 120 0.27 1.62 -9.56
CA ALA A 120 1.65 1.62 -10.02
C ALA A 120 2.42 2.85 -9.50
N VAL A 121 1.79 4.04 -9.48
CA VAL A 121 2.39 5.25 -8.92
C VAL A 121 2.69 5.08 -7.42
N LEU A 122 1.69 4.61 -6.65
CA LEU A 122 1.84 4.41 -5.21
C LEU A 122 2.87 3.32 -4.90
N LEU A 123 2.82 2.19 -5.61
CA LEU A 123 3.78 1.08 -5.46
C LEU A 123 5.21 1.55 -5.75
N SER A 124 5.40 2.40 -6.77
CA SER A 124 6.72 2.94 -7.10
C SER A 124 7.27 3.83 -5.98
N ALA A 125 6.42 4.64 -5.33
CA ALA A 125 6.82 5.46 -4.19
C ALA A 125 7.26 4.58 -3.00
N ILE A 126 6.49 3.52 -2.69
CA ILE A 126 6.81 2.55 -1.64
C ILE A 126 8.13 1.83 -1.95
N ASN A 127 8.30 1.28 -3.16
CA ASN A 127 9.49 0.55 -3.56
C ASN A 127 10.76 1.41 -3.48
N ARG A 128 10.69 2.68 -3.91
CA ARG A 128 11.81 3.62 -3.78
C ARG A 128 12.23 3.80 -2.33
N GLU A 129 11.27 3.90 -1.41
CA GLU A 129 11.59 4.08 0.01
C GLU A 129 12.13 2.78 0.65
N ILE A 130 11.62 1.61 0.30
CA ILE A 130 12.17 0.31 0.73
C ILE A 130 13.65 0.22 0.34
N VAL A 131 13.96 0.47 -0.94
CA VAL A 131 15.33 0.43 -1.46
C VAL A 131 16.19 1.51 -0.81
N ALA A 132 15.68 2.75 -0.67
CA ALA A 132 16.38 3.85 0.00
C ALA A 132 16.73 3.51 1.46
N SER A 133 15.87 2.75 2.13
CA SER A 133 16.08 2.26 3.50
C SER A 133 17.06 1.09 3.60
N GLY A 134 17.52 0.53 2.46
CA GLY A 134 18.52 -0.54 2.39
C GLY A 134 17.94 -1.94 2.46
N TYR A 135 16.63 -2.10 2.24
CA TYR A 135 15.94 -3.39 2.19
C TYR A 135 15.70 -3.84 0.74
N MET A 136 15.49 -5.14 0.56
CA MET A 136 15.19 -5.77 -0.71
C MET A 136 13.68 -5.80 -0.94
N THR A 137 13.23 -5.41 -2.11
CA THR A 137 11.81 -5.44 -2.48
C THR A 137 11.29 -6.87 -2.72
N GLN A 138 12.18 -7.80 -3.05
CA GLN A 138 11.85 -9.18 -3.37
C GLN A 138 11.40 -10.01 -2.17
N ILE A 139 11.90 -9.69 -0.96
CA ILE A 139 11.61 -10.45 0.27
C ILE A 139 10.43 -9.79 0.97
N GLY A 140 9.24 -10.35 0.78
CA GLY A 140 8.00 -9.85 1.35
C GLY A 140 7.71 -10.31 2.78
N VAL A 141 6.64 -9.76 3.33
CA VAL A 141 6.03 -10.18 4.59
C VAL A 141 5.09 -11.37 4.34
N TRP A 142 4.20 -11.22 3.36
CA TRP A 142 3.20 -12.22 2.96
C TRP A 142 3.40 -12.71 1.53
N HIS A 143 3.52 -11.79 0.56
CA HIS A 143 3.76 -12.18 -0.83
C HIS A 143 5.14 -12.81 -0.97
N ASP A 144 5.17 -14.02 -1.58
CA ASP A 144 6.37 -14.80 -1.85
C ASP A 144 6.28 -15.42 -3.26
N ASN A 145 6.08 -14.56 -4.26
CA ASN A 145 6.04 -14.97 -5.65
C ASN A 145 7.41 -14.77 -6.28
N GLU A 146 8.03 -15.85 -6.75
CA GLU A 146 9.37 -15.83 -7.37
C GLU A 146 9.49 -14.95 -8.62
N PHE A 147 8.36 -14.63 -9.29
CA PHE A 147 8.30 -13.76 -10.45
C PHE A 147 7.96 -12.29 -10.10
N ASN A 148 7.73 -11.98 -8.82
CA ASN A 148 7.43 -10.63 -8.38
C ASN A 148 8.66 -9.99 -7.74
N GLU A 149 9.25 -9.03 -8.42
CA GLU A 149 10.40 -8.28 -7.93
C GLU A 149 10.06 -7.34 -6.75
N PHE A 150 8.76 -7.14 -6.46
CA PHE A 150 8.25 -6.18 -5.52
C PHE A 150 7.30 -6.80 -4.46
N ASN A 151 7.62 -8.01 -3.98
CA ASN A 151 6.81 -8.69 -2.98
C ASN A 151 6.55 -7.82 -1.74
N LEU A 152 7.59 -7.20 -1.16
CA LEU A 152 7.46 -6.33 0.00
C LEU A 152 6.65 -5.05 -0.28
N GLY A 153 6.85 -4.45 -1.45
CA GLY A 153 6.03 -3.31 -1.88
C GLY A 153 4.58 -3.69 -2.09
N SER A 154 4.33 -4.90 -2.62
CA SER A 154 2.97 -5.46 -2.79
C SER A 154 2.27 -5.68 -1.46
N ASP A 155 3.00 -6.03 -0.40
CA ASP A 155 2.46 -6.12 0.96
C ASP A 155 2.12 -4.73 1.51
N MET A 156 3.07 -3.80 1.41
CA MET A 156 2.94 -2.47 2.02
C MET A 156 1.92 -1.57 1.32
N ILE A 157 1.58 -1.81 0.07
CA ILE A 157 0.58 -1.00 -0.64
C ILE A 157 -0.85 -1.28 -0.16
N GLU A 158 -1.12 -2.46 0.40
CA GLU A 158 -2.48 -2.92 0.68
C GLU A 158 -3.33 -1.94 1.51
N PRO A 159 -2.85 -1.38 2.64
CA PRO A 159 -3.62 -0.43 3.44
C PRO A 159 -3.92 0.89 2.75
N LEU A 160 -3.13 1.24 1.72
CA LEU A 160 -3.21 2.54 1.05
C LEU A 160 -4.00 2.50 -0.26
N ARG A 161 -4.44 1.30 -0.71
CA ARG A 161 -5.14 1.14 -1.99
C ARG A 161 -6.43 1.96 -2.07
N THR A 162 -7.16 2.10 -0.97
CA THR A 162 -8.43 2.84 -0.93
C THR A 162 -8.29 4.31 -1.27
N ILE A 163 -7.12 4.91 -1.05
CA ILE A 163 -6.84 6.30 -1.46
C ILE A 163 -6.91 6.40 -3.00
N ILE A 164 -6.33 5.44 -3.68
CA ILE A 164 -6.36 5.34 -5.14
C ILE A 164 -7.76 5.00 -5.64
N ASP A 165 -8.46 4.09 -4.94
CA ASP A 165 -9.84 3.71 -5.29
C ASP A 165 -10.77 4.92 -5.22
N GLU A 166 -10.72 5.67 -4.11
CA GLU A 166 -11.53 6.88 -3.92
C GLU A 166 -11.20 7.92 -4.99
N THR A 167 -9.91 8.16 -5.29
CA THR A 167 -9.49 9.05 -6.38
C THR A 167 -10.03 8.60 -7.73
N ALA A 168 -9.91 7.30 -8.07
CA ALA A 168 -10.38 6.78 -9.35
C ALA A 168 -11.89 6.94 -9.54
N LEU A 169 -12.67 6.85 -8.45
CA LEU A 169 -14.13 7.02 -8.48
C LEU A 169 -14.59 8.48 -8.67
N THR A 170 -13.68 9.44 -8.63
CA THR A 170 -13.99 10.85 -8.93
C THR A 170 -13.71 11.25 -10.37
N ILE A 171 -13.03 10.38 -11.14
CA ILE A 171 -12.63 10.65 -12.52
C ILE A 171 -13.74 10.25 -13.47
N GLU A 172 -14.18 11.18 -14.31
CA GLU A 172 -15.21 10.92 -15.32
C GLU A 172 -14.71 9.91 -16.38
N PRO A 173 -15.57 8.98 -16.82
CA PRO A 173 -15.20 8.02 -17.84
C PRO A 173 -14.73 8.69 -19.15
N GLY A 174 -13.51 8.34 -19.58
CA GLY A 174 -12.93 8.89 -20.82
C GLY A 174 -12.09 10.18 -20.61
N ASP A 175 -11.92 10.64 -19.37
CA ASP A 175 -11.04 11.78 -19.08
C ASP A 175 -9.59 11.46 -19.49
N ALA A 176 -9.07 12.22 -20.47
CA ALA A 176 -7.71 12.07 -20.96
C ALA A 176 -6.64 12.46 -19.94
N THR A 177 -7.01 13.22 -18.92
CA THR A 177 -6.09 13.72 -17.87
C THR A 177 -6.00 12.78 -16.67
N PHE A 178 -6.71 11.64 -16.66
CA PHE A 178 -6.77 10.71 -15.52
C PHE A 178 -5.39 10.34 -14.95
N LYS A 179 -4.37 10.22 -15.82
CA LYS A 179 -3.00 9.90 -15.37
C LYS A 179 -2.40 11.01 -14.51
N HIS A 180 -2.69 12.27 -14.86
CA HIS A 180 -2.23 13.42 -14.09
C HIS A 180 -2.89 13.43 -12.71
N THR A 181 -4.22 13.26 -12.67
CA THR A 181 -5.00 13.16 -11.43
C THR A 181 -4.49 12.04 -10.53
N MET A 182 -4.30 10.84 -11.10
CA MET A 182 -3.80 9.70 -10.34
C MET A 182 -2.37 9.89 -9.82
N ALA A 183 -1.48 10.50 -10.61
CA ALA A 183 -0.11 10.83 -10.17
C ALA A 183 -0.12 11.93 -9.10
N GLY A 184 -1.06 12.87 -9.19
CA GLY A 184 -1.27 13.93 -8.23
C GLY A 184 -1.67 13.45 -6.84
N ALA A 185 -2.17 12.22 -6.70
CA ALA A 185 -2.57 11.66 -5.40
C ALA A 185 -1.45 11.68 -4.36
N LEU A 186 -0.19 11.59 -4.77
CA LEU A 186 0.96 11.70 -3.85
C LEU A 186 1.09 13.08 -3.18
N ASN A 187 0.41 14.11 -3.71
CA ASN A 187 0.40 15.47 -3.16
C ASN A 187 -0.79 15.72 -2.21
N TYR A 188 -1.70 14.77 -2.03
CA TYR A 188 -2.84 14.94 -1.13
C TYR A 188 -2.37 15.26 0.29
N GLU A 189 -3.08 16.22 0.95
CA GLU A 189 -2.87 16.51 2.37
C GLU A 189 -3.36 15.32 3.19
N VAL A 190 -2.53 14.85 4.09
CA VAL A 190 -2.83 13.77 5.04
C VAL A 190 -2.33 14.13 6.43
N THR A 191 -2.86 13.49 7.45
CA THR A 191 -2.31 13.50 8.80
C THR A 191 -1.41 12.28 8.99
N PHE A 192 -0.21 12.47 9.53
CA PHE A 192 0.68 11.38 9.94
C PHE A 192 1.31 11.73 11.29
N ALA A 193 1.08 10.89 12.31
CA ALA A 193 1.53 11.13 13.68
C ALA A 193 1.17 12.57 14.14
N ASP A 194 -0.11 12.94 14.03
CA ASP A 194 -0.70 14.24 14.42
C ASP A 194 -0.15 15.45 13.64
N LYS A 195 0.55 15.23 12.52
CA LYS A 195 1.09 16.31 11.69
C LYS A 195 0.53 16.26 10.28
N LYS A 196 0.12 17.42 9.78
CA LYS A 196 -0.26 17.59 8.38
C LYS A 196 0.96 17.50 7.48
N THR A 197 0.84 16.72 6.42
CA THR A 197 1.90 16.51 5.44
C THR A 197 1.31 16.08 4.09
N THR A 198 2.13 15.79 3.10
CA THR A 198 1.68 15.19 1.84
C THR A 198 1.72 13.67 1.91
N LEU A 199 0.92 13.01 1.07
CA LEU A 199 0.91 11.55 1.01
C LEU A 199 2.28 10.96 0.66
N ASP A 200 3.08 11.60 -0.24
CA ASP A 200 4.46 11.15 -0.55
C ASP A 200 5.35 11.12 0.71
N VAL A 201 5.27 12.15 1.55
CA VAL A 201 6.03 12.19 2.81
C VAL A 201 5.50 11.17 3.80
N ALA A 202 4.17 11.03 3.92
CA ALA A 202 3.54 10.05 4.80
C ALA A 202 3.87 8.61 4.39
N VAL A 203 3.89 8.29 3.09
CA VAL A 203 4.32 6.99 2.56
C VAL A 203 5.73 6.65 2.99
N ARG A 204 6.67 7.62 2.94
CA ARG A 204 8.04 7.40 3.42
C ARG A 204 8.10 7.06 4.91
N GLN A 205 7.30 7.75 5.72
CA GLN A 205 7.24 7.53 7.17
C GLN A 205 6.56 6.19 7.48
N TYR A 206 5.47 5.88 6.79
CA TYR A 206 4.77 4.60 6.88
C TYR A 206 5.68 3.41 6.55
N VAL A 207 6.39 3.44 5.41
CA VAL A 207 7.33 2.36 5.04
C VAL A 207 8.38 2.16 6.14
N LYS A 208 8.92 3.26 6.70
CA LYS A 208 9.90 3.18 7.81
C LYS A 208 9.30 2.58 9.07
N SER A 209 8.06 2.89 9.41
CA SER A 209 7.40 2.30 10.59
C SER A 209 7.19 0.80 10.42
N VAL A 210 6.75 0.33 9.23
CA VAL A 210 6.61 -1.11 8.94
C VAL A 210 7.96 -1.83 9.03
N LEU A 211 9.01 -1.26 8.42
CA LEU A 211 10.36 -1.85 8.48
C LEU A 211 10.90 -1.89 9.92
N TYR A 212 10.62 -0.87 10.70
CA TYR A 212 11.00 -0.81 12.12
C TYR A 212 10.24 -1.84 12.95
N ALA A 213 8.91 -1.95 12.77
CA ALA A 213 8.09 -2.98 13.41
C ALA A 213 8.65 -4.39 13.21
N LEU A 214 9.03 -4.72 11.97
CA LEU A 214 9.67 -5.99 11.62
C LEU A 214 11.06 -6.15 12.25
N GLU A 215 11.83 -5.07 12.41
CA GLU A 215 13.18 -5.10 13.00
C GLU A 215 13.12 -5.33 14.52
N VAL A 216 12.15 -4.71 15.21
CA VAL A 216 12.03 -4.79 16.68
C VAL A 216 11.08 -5.88 17.16
N ASN A 217 10.43 -6.60 16.24
CA ASN A 217 9.41 -7.63 16.50
C ASN A 217 8.19 -7.08 17.26
N ASP A 218 7.74 -5.87 16.90
CA ASP A 218 6.60 -5.22 17.52
C ASP A 218 5.65 -4.66 16.43
N PRO A 219 4.49 -5.31 16.17
CA PRO A 219 3.55 -4.86 15.15
C PRO A 219 2.86 -3.53 15.49
N ASP A 220 2.84 -3.11 16.75
CA ASP A 220 2.20 -1.87 17.20
C ASP A 220 3.00 -0.62 16.77
N GLU A 221 4.24 -0.78 16.32
CA GLU A 221 5.07 0.29 15.75
C GLU A 221 4.62 0.73 14.34
N VAL A 222 3.70 -0.01 13.69
CA VAL A 222 3.18 0.36 12.38
C VAL A 222 2.26 1.57 12.51
N THR A 223 2.59 2.64 11.80
CA THR A 223 1.82 3.89 11.78
C THR A 223 1.30 4.18 10.37
N PHE A 224 0.03 4.54 10.25
CA PHE A 224 -0.63 4.78 8.96
C PHE A 224 -0.91 6.27 8.71
N PRO A 225 -0.97 6.72 7.43
CA PRO A 225 -1.58 8.02 7.12
C PRO A 225 -3.09 8.00 7.42
N GLU A 226 -3.58 9.14 7.88
CA GLU A 226 -4.98 9.38 8.26
C GLU A 226 -5.51 10.66 7.60
N ASP A 227 -6.81 10.90 7.67
CA ASP A 227 -7.48 12.13 7.22
C ASP A 227 -7.07 12.57 5.81
N VAL A 228 -7.05 11.64 4.87
CA VAL A 228 -6.65 11.92 3.48
C VAL A 228 -7.66 12.88 2.84
N LYS A 229 -7.19 14.03 2.40
CA LYS A 229 -8.00 15.01 1.68
C LYS A 229 -7.75 14.90 0.18
N ILE A 230 -8.70 14.32 -0.51
CA ILE A 230 -8.68 14.24 -1.97
C ILE A 230 -9.01 15.62 -2.51
N SER A 231 -8.03 16.31 -3.07
CA SER A 231 -8.21 17.62 -3.74
C SER A 231 -8.18 17.43 -5.25
N HIS A 232 -9.11 18.11 -5.92
CA HIS A 232 -9.15 18.20 -7.38
C HIS A 232 -8.63 19.59 -7.79
N GLU A 233 -7.32 19.85 -7.61
CA GLU A 233 -6.69 21.05 -8.18
C GLU A 233 -6.03 20.73 -9.51
#